data_6ed8e9d55d4ff82a1ad28dac70dded6a
#
_entry.id   6ed8e9d55d4ff82a1ad28dac70dded6a
#
_cell.length_a   1.000
_cell.length_b   1.000
_cell.length_c   1.000
_cell.angle_alpha   90.00
_cell.angle_beta   90.00
_cell.angle_gamma   90.00
#
_symmetry.space_group_name_H-M   'P 1'
#
loop_
_entity.id
_entity.type
_entity.pdbx_description
1 polymer ?
#
loop_
_entity_poly.entity_id
_entity_poly.type
_entity_poly.pdbx_seq_one_letter_code
_entity_poly.pdbx_strand_id
1 'polypeptide(L)'
;MKYIIYLLLFQAFAFAQVNNIYSDVEKTMQSIPESQKKSSKEIALFIKDKFSLEDMQIKAAYYYVISNVSYDITHEFTVNLVISDDEMVSKTIASKKGVCIHYAKFFKDIVTQLGYNCQIVSGYTKKDNVVAEQSHAWCAIKMKDNKWFAFDPTWDSGFLQNGKFVKKLNSKYFKIKPIEMLKSHMPFDYMWQFLDYPITEQEFLKGKFIQDKNQEIFDYDTVIKKHN
;
A
#
# COMPACT_ATOMS: atom_id res chain seq x y z
N MET A 1 -4.80 15.20 -36.49
CA MET A 1 -5.48 15.87 -35.37
C MET A 1 -6.72 15.12 -34.84
N LYS A 2 -7.66 14.67 -35.67
CA LYS A 2 -8.88 13.96 -35.19
C LYS A 2 -8.58 12.71 -34.32
N TYR A 3 -7.62 11.86 -34.68
CA TYR A 3 -7.28 10.64 -33.93
C TYR A 3 -6.67 10.91 -32.56
N ILE A 4 -5.95 12.00 -32.39
CA ILE A 4 -5.36 12.39 -31.07
C ILE A 4 -6.47 12.81 -30.10
N ILE A 5 -7.50 13.52 -30.60
CA ILE A 5 -8.65 13.95 -29.79
C ILE A 5 -9.46 12.73 -29.33
N TYR A 6 -9.68 11.73 -30.18
CA TYR A 6 -10.38 10.49 -29.80
C TYR A 6 -9.60 9.68 -28.76
N LEU A 7 -8.27 9.63 -28.85
CA LEU A 7 -7.42 8.94 -27.89
C LEU A 7 -7.48 9.62 -26.51
N LEU A 8 -7.42 10.95 -26.47
CA LEU A 8 -7.52 11.72 -25.23
C LEU A 8 -8.92 11.61 -24.59
N LEU A 9 -9.98 11.62 -25.38
CA LEU A 9 -11.34 11.45 -24.89
C LEU A 9 -11.57 10.04 -24.34
N PHE A 10 -11.02 9.00 -24.98
CA PHE A 10 -11.10 7.62 -24.50
C PHE A 10 -10.34 7.44 -23.18
N GLN A 11 -9.15 8.01 -23.05
CA GLN A 11 -8.39 7.97 -21.79
C GLN A 11 -9.09 8.72 -20.66
N ALA A 12 -9.68 9.89 -20.94
CA ALA A 12 -10.45 10.65 -19.95
C ALA A 12 -11.70 9.89 -19.48
N PHE A 13 -12.40 9.24 -20.41
CA PHE A 13 -13.57 8.43 -20.08
C PHE A 13 -13.21 7.20 -19.23
N ALA A 14 -12.14 6.48 -19.59
CA ALA A 14 -11.64 5.35 -18.82
C ALA A 14 -11.22 5.76 -17.41
N PHE A 15 -10.52 6.89 -17.26
CA PHE A 15 -10.11 7.42 -15.96
C PHE A 15 -11.30 7.83 -15.09
N ALA A 16 -12.31 8.48 -15.68
CA ALA A 16 -13.55 8.83 -14.99
C ALA A 16 -14.33 7.58 -14.52
N GLN A 17 -14.35 6.53 -15.33
CA GLN A 17 -15.00 5.27 -15.00
C GLN A 17 -14.30 4.53 -13.84
N VAL A 18 -12.96 4.51 -13.83
CA VAL A 18 -12.18 3.92 -12.71
C VAL A 18 -12.41 4.67 -11.41
N ASN A 19 -12.43 6.01 -11.43
CA ASN A 19 -12.72 6.81 -10.25
C ASN A 19 -14.13 6.56 -9.71
N ASN A 20 -15.11 6.33 -10.57
CA ASN A 20 -16.48 6.03 -10.17
C ASN A 20 -16.56 4.64 -9.49
N ILE A 21 -15.88 3.63 -10.06
CA ILE A 21 -15.82 2.27 -9.50
C ILE A 21 -15.21 2.29 -8.08
N TYR A 22 -14.10 3.00 -7.88
CA TYR A 22 -13.48 3.09 -6.56
C TYR A 22 -14.34 3.86 -5.55
N SER A 23 -15.08 4.87 -5.99
CA SER A 23 -16.06 5.56 -5.12
C SER A 23 -17.13 4.61 -4.59
N ASP A 24 -17.62 3.69 -5.43
CA ASP A 24 -18.64 2.70 -5.02
C ASP A 24 -18.05 1.66 -4.06
N VAL A 25 -16.79 1.25 -4.25
CA VAL A 25 -16.08 0.41 -3.29
C VAL A 25 -15.98 1.10 -1.93
N GLU A 26 -15.59 2.35 -1.89
CA GLU A 26 -15.46 3.14 -0.66
C GLU A 26 -16.79 3.28 0.08
N LYS A 27 -17.88 3.59 -0.62
CA LYS A 27 -19.25 3.65 -0.04
C LYS A 27 -19.68 2.32 0.54
N THR A 28 -19.43 1.21 -0.18
CA THR A 28 -19.76 -0.13 0.29
C THR A 28 -18.99 -0.45 1.58
N MET A 29 -17.70 -0.12 1.65
CA MET A 29 -16.89 -0.38 2.83
C MET A 29 -17.27 0.50 4.04
N GLN A 30 -17.84 1.68 3.83
CA GLN A 30 -18.43 2.49 4.92
C GLN A 30 -19.62 1.81 5.58
N SER A 31 -20.36 0.98 4.85
CA SER A 31 -21.55 0.29 5.32
C SER A 31 -21.31 -1.11 5.90
N ILE A 32 -20.03 -1.54 6.05
CA ILE A 32 -19.71 -2.85 6.63
C ILE A 32 -20.31 -2.97 8.05
N PRO A 33 -21.09 -4.04 8.35
CA PRO A 33 -21.71 -4.24 9.66
C PRO A 33 -20.67 -4.42 10.77
N GLU A 34 -20.98 -3.96 11.99
CA GLU A 34 -20.09 -4.11 13.15
C GLU A 34 -19.74 -5.57 13.46
N SER A 35 -20.68 -6.49 13.20
CA SER A 35 -20.47 -7.94 13.38
C SER A 35 -19.36 -8.49 12.47
N GLN A 36 -19.07 -7.81 11.35
CA GLN A 36 -18.08 -8.21 10.34
C GLN A 36 -16.77 -7.40 10.42
N LYS A 37 -16.57 -6.63 11.49
CA LYS A 37 -15.36 -5.82 11.73
C LYS A 37 -14.43 -6.39 12.79
N LYS A 38 -14.74 -7.58 13.34
CA LYS A 38 -14.05 -8.12 14.52
C LYS A 38 -12.70 -8.77 14.21
N SER A 39 -12.46 -9.14 12.96
CA SER A 39 -11.21 -9.76 12.51
C SER A 39 -10.97 -9.51 11.03
N SER A 40 -9.71 -9.62 10.61
CA SER A 40 -9.34 -9.53 9.19
C SER A 40 -10.08 -10.56 8.33
N LYS A 41 -10.33 -11.75 8.88
CA LYS A 41 -11.07 -12.81 8.21
C LYS A 41 -12.51 -12.39 7.92
N GLU A 42 -13.21 -11.81 8.90
CA GLU A 42 -14.60 -11.34 8.71
C GLU A 42 -14.68 -10.20 7.72
N ILE A 43 -13.72 -9.25 7.78
CA ILE A 43 -13.59 -8.17 6.82
C ILE A 43 -13.36 -8.73 5.41
N ALA A 44 -12.46 -9.70 5.26
CA ALA A 44 -12.17 -10.33 3.97
C ALA A 44 -13.38 -11.11 3.42
N LEU A 45 -14.15 -11.77 4.26
CA LEU A 45 -15.40 -12.45 3.87
C LEU A 45 -16.44 -11.45 3.34
N PHE A 46 -16.61 -10.31 4.02
CA PHE A 46 -17.47 -9.24 3.53
C PHE A 46 -17.00 -8.71 2.16
N ILE A 47 -15.70 -8.48 2.02
CA ILE A 47 -15.11 -7.99 0.76
C ILE A 47 -15.35 -9.01 -0.37
N LYS A 48 -15.15 -10.31 -0.12
CA LYS A 48 -15.40 -11.37 -1.12
C LYS A 48 -16.87 -11.46 -1.55
N ASP A 49 -17.80 -11.24 -0.61
CA ASP A 49 -19.23 -11.20 -0.90
C ASP A 49 -19.63 -10.02 -1.80
N LYS A 50 -18.99 -8.86 -1.61
CA LYS A 50 -19.34 -7.63 -2.33
C LYS A 50 -18.59 -7.43 -3.64
N PHE A 51 -17.39 -7.96 -3.76
CA PHE A 51 -16.50 -7.69 -4.89
C PHE A 51 -15.89 -8.97 -5.46
N SER A 52 -15.99 -9.14 -6.78
CA SER A 52 -15.39 -10.27 -7.51
C SER A 52 -14.06 -9.94 -8.18
N LEU A 53 -13.79 -8.66 -8.48
CA LEU A 53 -12.58 -8.23 -9.16
C LEU A 53 -11.46 -7.97 -8.15
N GLU A 54 -10.25 -8.46 -8.49
CA GLU A 54 -9.04 -8.30 -7.67
C GLU A 54 -8.80 -6.87 -7.24
N ASP A 55 -8.82 -5.92 -8.19
CA ASP A 55 -8.57 -4.50 -7.91
C ASP A 55 -9.60 -3.92 -6.92
N MET A 56 -10.86 -4.33 -7.02
CA MET A 56 -11.92 -3.90 -6.11
C MET A 56 -11.72 -4.49 -4.71
N GLN A 57 -11.34 -5.77 -4.62
CA GLN A 57 -11.09 -6.43 -3.33
C GLN A 57 -9.90 -5.81 -2.61
N ILE A 58 -8.79 -5.57 -3.32
CA ILE A 58 -7.61 -4.93 -2.74
C ILE A 58 -7.90 -3.47 -2.37
N LYS A 59 -8.65 -2.73 -3.23
CA LYS A 59 -9.09 -1.35 -2.90
C LYS A 59 -9.97 -1.32 -1.66
N ALA A 60 -10.89 -2.27 -1.51
CA ALA A 60 -11.76 -2.39 -0.35
C ALA A 60 -10.96 -2.64 0.95
N ALA A 61 -10.02 -3.57 0.93
CA ALA A 61 -9.12 -3.83 2.04
C ALA A 61 -8.28 -2.60 2.40
N TYR A 62 -7.71 -1.95 1.39
CA TYR A 62 -6.91 -0.73 1.56
C TYR A 62 -7.72 0.40 2.18
N TYR A 63 -8.89 0.69 1.59
CA TYR A 63 -9.78 1.73 2.09
C TYR A 63 -10.22 1.47 3.52
N TYR A 64 -10.53 0.21 3.85
CA TYR A 64 -10.91 -0.15 5.22
C TYR A 64 -9.81 0.21 6.21
N VAL A 65 -8.56 -0.14 5.92
CA VAL A 65 -7.42 0.16 6.81
C VAL A 65 -7.20 1.66 6.94
N ILE A 66 -7.08 2.39 5.82
CA ILE A 66 -6.79 3.83 5.86
C ILE A 66 -7.90 4.66 6.51
N SER A 67 -9.16 4.19 6.44
CA SER A 67 -10.30 4.89 7.03
C SER A 67 -10.47 4.60 8.53
N ASN A 68 -10.15 3.38 8.98
CA ASN A 68 -10.42 2.95 10.35
C ASN A 68 -9.23 3.08 11.31
N VAL A 69 -7.98 3.12 10.81
CA VAL A 69 -6.80 3.25 11.66
C VAL A 69 -6.32 4.70 11.68
N SER A 70 -6.03 5.24 12.86
CA SER A 70 -5.40 6.55 13.07
C SER A 70 -3.93 6.37 13.45
N TYR A 71 -3.05 7.26 12.95
CA TYR A 71 -1.64 7.18 13.31
C TYR A 71 -1.43 7.53 14.79
N ASP A 72 -0.74 6.65 15.51
CA ASP A 72 -0.43 6.86 16.91
C ASP A 72 0.80 7.73 17.07
N ILE A 73 0.61 8.91 17.65
CA ILE A 73 1.67 9.89 17.92
C ILE A 73 2.18 9.81 19.37
N THR A 74 1.53 9.03 20.22
CA THR A 74 1.82 9.01 21.64
C THR A 74 2.90 7.99 22.00
N HIS A 75 3.36 7.20 21.02
CA HIS A 75 4.28 6.08 21.20
C HIS A 75 3.75 4.97 22.12
N GLU A 76 2.46 4.99 22.47
CA GLU A 76 1.82 3.90 23.21
C GLU A 76 1.94 2.55 22.50
N PHE A 77 2.00 2.60 21.16
CA PHE A 77 2.30 1.44 20.31
C PHE A 77 3.78 1.40 19.93
N THR A 78 4.67 1.45 20.91
CA THR A 78 6.05 1.00 20.64
C THR A 78 5.99 -0.38 20.04
N VAL A 79 6.72 -0.60 18.95
CA VAL A 79 6.75 -1.89 18.26
C VAL A 79 7.22 -2.93 19.26
N ASN A 80 6.29 -3.66 19.87
CA ASN A 80 6.62 -4.77 20.75
C ASN A 80 6.91 -5.98 19.85
N LEU A 81 8.18 -6.23 19.58
CA LEU A 81 8.63 -7.36 18.78
C LEU A 81 8.37 -8.74 19.43
N VAL A 82 7.88 -8.75 20.66
CA VAL A 82 7.60 -9.99 21.41
C VAL A 82 6.20 -10.53 21.11
N ILE A 83 5.28 -9.69 20.60
CA ILE A 83 3.92 -10.13 20.27
C ILE A 83 3.84 -10.69 18.85
N SER A 84 2.97 -11.67 18.63
CA SER A 84 2.72 -12.24 17.32
C SER A 84 2.07 -11.24 16.37
N ASP A 85 2.16 -11.49 15.04
CA ASP A 85 1.50 -10.66 14.03
C ASP A 85 -0.02 -10.64 14.24
N ASP A 86 -0.63 -11.79 14.57
CA ASP A 86 -2.06 -11.90 14.85
C ASP A 86 -2.50 -11.07 16.05
N GLU A 87 -1.71 -11.07 17.12
CA GLU A 87 -1.98 -10.24 18.29
C GLU A 87 -1.85 -8.75 17.97
N MET A 88 -0.84 -8.37 17.19
CA MET A 88 -0.65 -6.99 16.74
C MET A 88 -1.85 -6.52 15.90
N VAL A 89 -2.31 -7.33 14.94
CA VAL A 89 -3.48 -7.04 14.13
C VAL A 89 -4.74 -6.92 14.98
N SER A 90 -4.96 -7.86 15.91
CA SER A 90 -6.12 -7.84 16.81
C SER A 90 -6.15 -6.59 17.68
N LYS A 91 -5.01 -6.17 18.22
CA LYS A 91 -4.87 -4.91 18.98
C LYS A 91 -5.14 -3.68 18.10
N THR A 92 -4.68 -3.70 16.85
CA THR A 92 -4.92 -2.60 15.90
C THR A 92 -6.42 -2.47 15.56
N ILE A 93 -7.12 -3.58 15.35
CA ILE A 93 -8.55 -3.60 15.12
C ILE A 93 -9.30 -3.01 16.33
N ALA A 94 -8.95 -3.44 17.54
CA ALA A 94 -9.62 -3.02 18.77
C ALA A 94 -9.37 -1.53 19.10
N SER A 95 -8.12 -1.07 18.99
CA SER A 95 -7.73 0.30 19.34
C SER A 95 -8.01 1.31 18.24
N LYS A 96 -8.08 0.88 16.99
CA LYS A 96 -8.11 1.73 15.79
C LYS A 96 -6.93 2.71 15.70
N LYS A 97 -5.79 2.34 16.29
CA LYS A 97 -4.56 3.13 16.31
C LYS A 97 -3.36 2.26 15.96
N GLY A 98 -2.30 2.89 15.47
CA GLY A 98 -1.02 2.22 15.23
C GLY A 98 -0.04 3.08 14.45
N VAL A 99 1.21 2.62 14.34
CA VAL A 99 2.25 3.20 13.50
C VAL A 99 2.36 2.41 12.19
N CYS A 100 3.28 2.75 11.30
CA CYS A 100 3.38 2.19 9.96
C CYS A 100 3.30 0.65 9.89
N ILE A 101 4.00 -0.06 10.77
CA ILE A 101 3.99 -1.53 10.79
C ILE A 101 2.60 -2.10 11.13
N HIS A 102 1.81 -1.43 11.96
CA HIS A 102 0.45 -1.84 12.30
C HIS A 102 -0.47 -1.72 11.08
N TYR A 103 -0.39 -0.61 10.33
CA TYR A 103 -1.11 -0.43 9.07
C TYR A 103 -0.74 -1.51 8.06
N ALA A 104 0.58 -1.74 7.88
CA ALA A 104 1.09 -2.71 6.93
C ALA A 104 0.66 -4.14 7.27
N LYS A 105 0.78 -4.57 8.54
CA LYS A 105 0.36 -5.91 8.99
C LYS A 105 -1.14 -6.11 8.87
N PHE A 106 -1.95 -5.13 9.26
CA PHE A 106 -3.39 -5.22 9.16
C PHE A 106 -3.84 -5.31 7.70
N PHE A 107 -3.29 -4.47 6.83
CA PHE A 107 -3.59 -4.55 5.40
C PHE A 107 -3.14 -5.88 4.79
N LYS A 108 -1.91 -6.32 5.09
CA LYS A 108 -1.39 -7.63 4.65
C LYS A 108 -2.30 -8.76 5.10
N ASP A 109 -2.77 -8.77 6.34
CA ASP A 109 -3.59 -9.85 6.86
C ASP A 109 -4.93 -9.95 6.10
N ILE A 110 -5.65 -8.82 5.91
CA ILE A 110 -6.88 -8.82 5.09
C ILE A 110 -6.61 -9.33 3.68
N VAL A 111 -5.54 -8.83 3.02
CA VAL A 111 -5.17 -9.20 1.65
C VAL A 111 -4.80 -10.68 1.54
N THR A 112 -4.13 -11.24 2.55
CA THR A 112 -3.80 -12.66 2.63
C THR A 112 -5.08 -13.52 2.82
N GLN A 113 -6.02 -13.08 3.66
CA GLN A 113 -7.33 -13.74 3.81
C GLN A 113 -8.17 -13.69 2.51
N LEU A 114 -7.96 -12.67 1.67
CA LEU A 114 -8.53 -12.61 0.31
C LEU A 114 -7.90 -13.62 -0.65
N GLY A 115 -6.72 -14.15 -0.35
CA GLY A 115 -5.98 -15.12 -1.13
C GLY A 115 -4.88 -14.53 -2.03
N TYR A 116 -4.46 -13.28 -1.78
CA TYR A 116 -3.40 -12.62 -2.54
C TYR A 116 -2.06 -12.67 -1.82
N ASN A 117 -0.96 -12.67 -2.60
CA ASN A 117 0.39 -12.62 -2.08
C ASN A 117 0.77 -11.19 -1.72
N CYS A 118 0.83 -10.91 -0.43
CA CYS A 118 1.20 -9.61 0.12
C CYS A 118 2.42 -9.73 1.03
N GLN A 119 3.43 -8.91 0.80
CA GLN A 119 4.65 -8.84 1.60
C GLN A 119 4.79 -7.48 2.28
N ILE A 120 5.38 -7.46 3.47
CA ILE A 120 5.76 -6.23 4.15
C ILE A 120 7.17 -5.88 3.71
N VAL A 121 7.35 -4.65 3.31
CA VAL A 121 8.64 -4.07 2.93
C VAL A 121 9.02 -3.02 3.97
N SER A 122 10.27 -3.06 4.43
CA SER A 122 10.83 -2.07 5.34
C SER A 122 11.94 -1.28 4.65
N GLY A 123 12.06 -0.01 5.01
CA GLY A 123 13.07 0.84 4.39
C GLY A 123 13.07 2.26 4.92
N TYR A 124 13.74 3.14 4.19
CA TYR A 124 13.75 4.58 4.45
C TYR A 124 12.64 5.28 3.66
N THR A 125 12.18 6.41 4.19
CA THR A 125 11.33 7.33 3.45
C THR A 125 12.01 8.68 3.28
N LYS A 126 11.61 9.40 2.23
CA LYS A 126 12.11 10.75 1.91
C LYS A 126 10.95 11.66 1.54
N LYS A 127 10.94 12.85 2.11
CA LYS A 127 10.02 13.92 1.76
C LYS A 127 10.81 15.21 1.55
N ASP A 128 10.58 15.90 0.45
CA ASP A 128 11.26 17.16 0.10
C ASP A 128 12.80 17.02 0.15
N ASN A 129 13.33 15.89 -0.33
CA ASN A 129 14.74 15.48 -0.29
C ASN A 129 15.36 15.29 1.12
N VAL A 130 14.54 15.28 2.16
CA VAL A 130 14.97 14.95 3.52
C VAL A 130 14.57 13.52 3.83
N VAL A 131 15.56 12.68 4.17
CA VAL A 131 15.34 11.29 4.60
C VAL A 131 14.88 11.30 6.06
N ALA A 132 13.85 10.51 6.36
CA ALA A 132 13.37 10.36 7.71
C ALA A 132 14.39 9.57 8.56
N GLU A 133 14.56 9.96 9.82
CA GLU A 133 15.44 9.25 10.77
C GLU A 133 14.88 7.87 11.13
N GLN A 134 13.57 7.73 11.15
CA GLN A 134 12.89 6.48 11.47
C GLN A 134 12.65 5.65 10.22
N SER A 135 12.80 4.33 10.36
CA SER A 135 12.40 3.39 9.32
C SER A 135 10.89 3.40 9.12
N HIS A 136 10.46 2.98 7.95
CA HIS A 136 9.08 2.90 7.55
C HIS A 136 8.73 1.51 7.02
N ALA A 137 7.46 1.11 7.16
CA ALA A 137 6.95 -0.15 6.64
C ALA A 137 5.74 0.11 5.72
N TRP A 138 5.76 -0.57 4.57
CA TRP A 138 4.66 -0.55 3.58
C TRP A 138 4.42 -1.96 3.04
N CYS A 139 3.55 -2.12 2.06
CA CYS A 139 3.24 -3.43 1.48
C CYS A 139 3.59 -3.48 -0.01
N ALA A 140 3.91 -4.69 -0.46
CA ALA A 140 3.99 -5.06 -1.87
C ALA A 140 3.04 -6.22 -2.14
N ILE A 141 2.22 -6.12 -3.20
CA ILE A 141 1.29 -7.18 -3.61
C ILE A 141 1.62 -7.62 -5.03
N LYS A 142 1.73 -8.94 -5.21
CA LYS A 142 1.80 -9.56 -6.53
C LYS A 142 0.39 -9.74 -7.07
N MET A 143 0.08 -9.07 -8.16
CA MET A 143 -1.21 -9.14 -8.83
C MET A 143 -1.31 -10.40 -9.70
N LYS A 144 -2.51 -10.76 -10.13
CA LYS A 144 -2.76 -11.94 -10.99
C LYS A 144 -2.05 -11.88 -12.35
N ASP A 145 -1.70 -10.69 -12.82
CA ASP A 145 -0.89 -10.49 -14.03
C ASP A 145 0.62 -10.66 -13.78
N ASN A 146 0.99 -11.19 -12.61
CA ASN A 146 2.37 -11.42 -12.14
C ASN A 146 3.20 -10.15 -11.91
N LYS A 147 2.59 -8.97 -11.90
CA LYS A 147 3.29 -7.72 -11.61
C LYS A 147 3.18 -7.35 -10.13
N TRP A 148 4.25 -6.79 -9.60
CA TRP A 148 4.29 -6.26 -8.27
C TRP A 148 3.91 -4.78 -8.24
N PHE A 149 3.13 -4.40 -7.24
CA PHE A 149 2.78 -3.01 -6.95
C PHE A 149 2.98 -2.73 -5.47
N ALA A 150 3.35 -1.49 -5.16
CA ALA A 150 3.50 -1.04 -3.80
C ALA A 150 2.23 -0.36 -3.28
N PHE A 151 2.02 -0.43 -1.96
CA PHE A 151 0.87 0.10 -1.24
C PHE A 151 1.34 0.66 0.09
N ASP A 152 1.08 1.93 0.36
CA ASP A 152 1.35 2.51 1.67
C ASP A 152 0.07 3.05 2.32
N PRO A 153 -0.61 2.23 3.12
CA PRO A 153 -1.82 2.66 3.80
C PRO A 153 -1.57 3.73 4.88
N THR A 154 -0.33 3.87 5.37
CA THR A 154 0.00 4.88 6.36
C THR A 154 -0.03 6.28 5.74
N TRP A 155 0.69 6.47 4.63
CA TRP A 155 0.79 7.76 3.98
C TRP A 155 -0.52 8.21 3.30
N ASP A 156 -1.38 7.26 2.95
CA ASP A 156 -2.69 7.56 2.39
C ASP A 156 -3.79 7.76 3.45
N SER A 157 -3.52 7.48 4.74
CA SER A 157 -4.51 7.68 5.81
C SER A 157 -4.58 9.11 6.34
N GLY A 158 -3.53 9.92 6.19
CA GLY A 158 -3.44 11.28 6.69
C GLY A 158 -2.02 11.79 6.83
N PHE A 159 -1.83 12.82 7.64
CA PHE A 159 -0.53 13.44 7.87
C PHE A 159 -0.43 14.05 9.28
N LEU A 160 0.80 14.35 9.68
CA LEU A 160 1.06 15.04 10.95
C LEU A 160 1.07 16.55 10.73
N GLN A 161 0.33 17.29 11.58
CA GLN A 161 0.30 18.74 11.60
C GLN A 161 0.26 19.23 13.05
N ASN A 162 1.21 20.08 13.43
CA ASN A 162 1.32 20.64 14.78
C ASN A 162 1.28 19.58 15.89
N GLY A 163 2.04 18.48 15.69
CA GLY A 163 2.11 17.36 16.64
C GLY A 163 0.82 16.54 16.78
N LYS A 164 -0.13 16.66 15.84
CA LYS A 164 -1.37 15.89 15.82
C LYS A 164 -1.54 15.16 14.49
N PHE A 165 -2.14 13.98 14.53
CA PHE A 165 -2.54 13.29 13.32
C PHE A 165 -3.83 13.89 12.77
N VAL A 166 -3.77 14.30 11.49
CA VAL A 166 -4.92 14.79 10.74
C VAL A 166 -5.32 13.73 9.73
N LYS A 167 -6.49 13.13 9.92
CA LYS A 167 -7.06 12.15 8.99
C LYS A 167 -7.44 12.86 7.69
N LYS A 168 -6.79 12.47 6.58
CA LYS A 168 -7.10 12.97 5.24
C LYS A 168 -6.78 11.89 4.23
N LEU A 169 -7.81 11.12 3.88
CA LEU A 169 -7.67 9.98 2.98
C LEU A 169 -7.29 10.44 1.57
N ASN A 170 -6.39 9.69 0.96
CA ASN A 170 -6.05 9.81 -0.45
C ASN A 170 -5.73 8.43 -1.03
N SER A 171 -5.32 8.34 -2.29
CA SER A 171 -4.97 7.09 -2.96
C SER A 171 -3.68 7.23 -3.78
N LYS A 172 -2.79 8.10 -3.34
CA LYS A 172 -1.52 8.36 -4.04
C LYS A 172 -0.61 7.13 -4.00
N TYR A 173 -0.64 6.40 -2.88
CA TYR A 173 0.16 5.21 -2.64
C TYR A 173 -0.63 3.90 -2.75
N PHE A 174 -1.80 3.96 -3.39
CA PHE A 174 -2.57 2.78 -3.74
C PHE A 174 -2.14 2.23 -5.09
N LYS A 175 -1.67 0.98 -5.15
CA LYS A 175 -1.27 0.30 -6.41
C LYS A 175 -0.27 1.11 -7.23
N ILE A 176 0.72 1.68 -6.54
CA ILE A 176 1.76 2.49 -7.18
C ILE A 176 2.82 1.58 -7.81
N LYS A 177 3.31 1.95 -8.99
CA LYS A 177 4.42 1.24 -9.62
C LYS A 177 5.68 1.33 -8.75
N PRO A 178 6.49 0.25 -8.64
CA PRO A 178 7.70 0.25 -7.83
C PRO A 178 8.62 1.44 -8.11
N ILE A 179 8.88 1.77 -9.37
CA ILE A 179 9.74 2.90 -9.74
C ILE A 179 9.19 4.26 -9.25
N GLU A 180 7.88 4.43 -9.19
CA GLU A 180 7.26 5.64 -8.65
C GLU A 180 7.33 5.67 -7.12
N MET A 181 7.23 4.50 -6.48
CA MET A 181 7.40 4.36 -5.03
C MET A 181 8.81 4.77 -4.60
N LEU A 182 9.82 4.40 -5.37
CA LEU A 182 11.23 4.73 -5.10
C LEU A 182 11.55 6.24 -5.12
N LYS A 183 10.65 7.09 -5.58
CA LYS A 183 10.82 8.54 -5.44
C LYS A 183 10.78 9.01 -3.99
N SER A 184 10.14 8.23 -3.11
CA SER A 184 9.96 8.57 -1.69
C SER A 184 10.25 7.42 -0.72
N HIS A 185 10.37 6.17 -1.20
CA HIS A 185 10.55 4.97 -0.38
C HIS A 185 11.70 4.14 -0.91
N MET A 186 12.72 3.91 -0.09
CA MET A 186 13.88 3.09 -0.42
C MET A 186 13.89 1.84 0.46
N PRO A 187 13.64 0.63 -0.07
CA PRO A 187 13.69 -0.58 0.73
C PRO A 187 15.11 -0.87 1.22
N PHE A 188 15.24 -1.48 2.41
CA PHE A 188 16.53 -1.92 2.93
C PHE A 188 17.16 -3.00 2.08
N ASP A 189 16.34 -3.87 1.50
CA ASP A 189 16.77 -4.91 0.58
C ASP A 189 16.38 -4.51 -0.84
N TYR A 190 17.38 -4.40 -1.70
CA TYR A 190 17.24 -4.00 -3.10
C TYR A 190 16.29 -4.89 -3.91
N MET A 191 16.10 -6.15 -3.51
CA MET A 191 15.15 -7.04 -4.18
C MET A 191 13.71 -6.51 -4.14
N TRP A 192 13.35 -5.76 -3.10
CA TRP A 192 12.03 -5.14 -2.97
C TRP A 192 11.84 -3.88 -3.81
N GLN A 193 12.81 -3.52 -4.62
CA GLN A 193 12.65 -2.47 -5.63
C GLN A 193 11.90 -2.96 -6.88
N PHE A 194 11.88 -4.28 -7.11
CA PHE A 194 11.27 -4.91 -8.28
C PHE A 194 11.72 -4.31 -9.62
N LEU A 195 12.97 -3.90 -9.70
CA LEU A 195 13.61 -3.37 -10.90
C LEU A 195 14.71 -4.31 -11.38
N ASP A 196 14.87 -4.44 -12.70
CA ASP A 196 15.98 -5.20 -13.29
C ASP A 196 17.34 -4.60 -12.89
N TYR A 197 17.37 -3.28 -12.77
CA TYR A 197 18.54 -2.51 -12.31
C TYR A 197 18.13 -1.70 -11.09
N PRO A 198 18.32 -2.23 -9.87
CA PRO A 198 18.02 -1.51 -8.65
C PRO A 198 18.79 -0.18 -8.55
N ILE A 199 18.11 0.86 -8.11
CA ILE A 199 18.75 2.13 -7.79
C ILE A 199 19.58 2.02 -6.51
N THR A 200 20.66 2.75 -6.45
CA THR A 200 21.51 2.84 -5.26
C THR A 200 20.94 3.82 -4.24
N GLU A 201 21.38 3.70 -2.99
CA GLU A 201 21.05 4.67 -1.95
C GLU A 201 21.47 6.10 -2.34
N GLN A 202 22.62 6.26 -2.98
CA GLN A 202 23.09 7.58 -3.45
C GLN A 202 22.16 8.19 -4.51
N GLU A 203 21.64 7.40 -5.42
CA GLU A 203 20.65 7.85 -6.41
C GLU A 203 19.34 8.23 -5.73
N PHE A 204 18.89 7.43 -4.76
CA PHE A 204 17.73 7.76 -3.95
C PHE A 204 17.91 9.11 -3.24
N LEU A 205 19.04 9.30 -2.54
CA LEU A 205 19.33 10.54 -1.80
C LEU A 205 19.38 11.76 -2.73
N LYS A 206 20.03 11.63 -3.88
CA LYS A 206 20.15 12.72 -4.87
C LYS A 206 18.86 12.98 -5.65
N GLY A 207 17.89 12.05 -5.62
CA GLY A 207 16.66 12.14 -6.40
C GLY A 207 16.87 12.06 -7.92
N LYS A 208 18.03 11.58 -8.36
CA LYS A 208 18.39 11.41 -9.77
C LYS A 208 18.53 9.92 -10.05
N PHE A 209 17.48 9.33 -10.59
CA PHE A 209 17.54 7.95 -11.08
C PHE A 209 18.05 7.97 -12.51
N ILE A 210 19.10 7.20 -12.80
CA ILE A 210 19.46 6.87 -14.16
C ILE A 210 18.44 5.83 -14.62
N GLN A 211 17.33 6.32 -15.14
CA GLN A 211 16.30 5.44 -15.72
C GLN A 211 16.72 5.14 -17.15
N ASP A 212 17.07 3.90 -17.43
CA ASP A 212 16.85 3.39 -18.76
C ASP A 212 15.32 3.30 -18.98
N LYS A 213 14.85 3.91 -20.09
CA LYS A 213 13.41 3.96 -20.42
C LYS A 213 12.76 2.59 -20.59
N ASN A 214 13.55 1.53 -20.59
CA ASN A 214 13.17 0.13 -20.81
C ASN A 214 13.28 -0.74 -19.55
N GLN A 215 13.42 -0.18 -18.35
CA GLN A 215 13.44 -0.99 -17.13
C GLN A 215 12.09 -1.70 -16.94
N GLU A 216 12.11 -3.01 -17.10
CA GLU A 216 10.98 -3.87 -16.79
C GLU A 216 10.88 -4.10 -15.28
N ILE A 217 9.66 -4.37 -14.79
CA ILE A 217 9.45 -4.71 -13.38
C ILE A 217 9.99 -6.12 -13.15
N PHE A 218 10.90 -6.23 -12.22
CA PHE A 218 11.59 -7.46 -11.86
C PHE A 218 10.64 -8.52 -11.29
N ASP A 219 10.73 -9.77 -11.78
CA ASP A 219 10.01 -10.89 -11.18
C ASP A 219 10.79 -11.47 -9.99
N TYR A 220 10.35 -11.11 -8.77
CA TYR A 220 10.94 -11.55 -7.52
C TYR A 220 11.04 -13.07 -7.38
N ASP A 221 10.04 -13.83 -7.83
CA ASP A 221 10.04 -15.29 -7.75
C ASP A 221 11.13 -15.92 -8.63
N THR A 222 11.45 -15.28 -9.73
CA THR A 222 12.55 -15.70 -10.62
C THR A 222 13.92 -15.48 -9.97
N VAL A 223 14.07 -14.40 -9.18
CA VAL A 223 15.33 -14.13 -8.47
C VAL A 223 15.54 -15.09 -7.32
N ILE A 224 14.54 -15.32 -6.49
CA ILE A 224 14.64 -16.30 -5.40
C ILE A 224 14.99 -17.68 -5.93
N LYS A 225 14.37 -18.12 -7.04
CA LYS A 225 14.68 -19.42 -7.66
C LYS A 225 16.08 -19.55 -8.21
N LYS A 226 16.73 -18.42 -8.56
CA LYS A 226 18.11 -18.44 -9.06
C LYS A 226 19.16 -18.43 -7.95
N HIS A 227 18.78 -18.12 -6.72
CA HIS A 227 19.70 -17.98 -5.57
C HIS A 227 19.51 -19.08 -4.52
N ASN A 228 18.53 -19.98 -4.70
CA ASN A 228 18.34 -21.22 -3.96
C ASN A 228 18.79 -22.43 -4.83
#